data_0ef9e3710c0968736ff2fce228afeb89
#
_entry.id   0ef9e3710c0968736ff2fce228afeb89
#
_cell.length_a   1.000
_cell.length_b   1.000
_cell.length_c   1.000
_cell.angle_alpha   90.00
_cell.angle_beta   90.00
_cell.angle_gamma   90.00
#
_symmetry.space_group_name_H-M   'P 1'
#
loop_
_entity.id
_entity.type
_entity.pdbx_description
1 polymer ?
#
loop_
_entity_poly.entity_id
_entity_poly.type
_entity_poly.pdbx_seq_one_letter_code
_entity_poly.pdbx_strand_id
1 'polypeptide(L)'
;MPSTDHGDERPGPHSPQDSAPSDDGTPTIEFRDVVKRFGDHTVLDGLNFTVGRGERVTLIGPSGSGKTTILRLLMTLEDLTEGFILVDGEPLTHELRNGRRVELPPKRKKQMTRRIGMVFQQFNLFPNMTVVQNITEAPVNVLGMDKASARDKALGLLRQVGLEEKADQHPSRLSGGQQQRVAIARALAMDPEILLLDEVTSALDPELVDDVLNVLRDVAESTDITMLIVTHEMQFARDVSHRVMMFDGGRIVEDGHPEEIFTDPKNERTKTFLRAIL
;
A
#
# COMPACT_ATOMS: atom_id res chain seq x y z
N MET A 1 0.78 -67.84 -27.27
CA MET A 1 0.25 -67.12 -26.08
C MET A 1 1.06 -65.86 -25.91
N PRO A 2 0.54 -64.68 -26.16
CA PRO A 2 1.28 -63.43 -25.97
C PRO A 2 1.03 -62.90 -24.57
N SER A 3 2.09 -62.47 -23.92
CA SER A 3 2.11 -61.80 -22.61
C SER A 3 1.64 -60.35 -22.76
N THR A 4 0.67 -59.95 -22.00
CA THR A 4 0.19 -58.57 -21.89
C THR A 4 1.03 -57.84 -20.84
N ASP A 5 1.82 -56.89 -21.32
CA ASP A 5 2.54 -55.91 -20.52
C ASP A 5 1.57 -54.78 -20.12
N HIS A 6 1.30 -54.62 -18.83
CA HIS A 6 0.54 -53.50 -18.31
C HIS A 6 1.51 -52.40 -17.89
N GLY A 7 1.69 -51.42 -18.74
CA GLY A 7 2.43 -50.20 -18.46
C GLY A 7 1.71 -49.39 -17.35
N ASP A 8 2.41 -49.20 -16.23
CA ASP A 8 2.07 -48.34 -15.09
C ASP A 8 2.34 -46.87 -15.50
N GLU A 9 1.34 -46.17 -16.00
CA GLU A 9 1.38 -44.74 -16.26
C GLU A 9 1.16 -43.98 -14.94
N ARG A 10 2.27 -43.57 -14.31
CA ARG A 10 2.21 -42.57 -13.21
C ARG A 10 1.87 -41.20 -13.80
N PRO A 11 0.88 -40.47 -13.23
CA PRO A 11 0.62 -39.10 -13.63
C PRO A 11 1.80 -38.20 -13.27
N GLY A 12 2.33 -37.48 -14.26
CA GLY A 12 3.40 -36.49 -14.09
C GLY A 12 2.94 -35.31 -13.22
N PRO A 13 3.90 -34.55 -12.67
CA PRO A 13 3.59 -33.41 -11.81
C PRO A 13 2.83 -32.35 -12.59
N HIS A 14 1.66 -31.96 -12.07
CA HIS A 14 0.90 -30.81 -12.54
C HIS A 14 1.78 -29.56 -12.43
N SER A 15 2.16 -28.98 -13.54
CA SER A 15 2.69 -27.64 -13.62
C SER A 15 1.60 -26.65 -13.15
N PRO A 16 1.94 -25.64 -12.34
CA PRO A 16 1.00 -24.56 -12.07
C PRO A 16 0.66 -23.88 -13.39
N GLN A 17 -0.60 -23.87 -13.76
CA GLN A 17 -1.08 -23.05 -14.86
C GLN A 17 -0.94 -21.59 -14.42
N ASP A 18 -0.06 -20.86 -15.09
CA ASP A 18 -0.02 -19.41 -15.13
C ASP A 18 -1.38 -18.90 -15.65
N SER A 19 -2.33 -18.70 -14.72
CA SER A 19 -3.47 -17.85 -15.00
C SER A 19 -3.01 -16.41 -14.84
N ALA A 20 -2.49 -15.83 -15.92
CA ALA A 20 -2.34 -14.39 -16.03
C ALA A 20 -3.71 -13.76 -15.71
N PRO A 21 -3.78 -12.75 -14.81
CA PRO A 21 -5.02 -12.03 -14.55
C PRO A 21 -5.48 -11.41 -15.86
N SER A 22 -6.77 -11.51 -16.16
CA SER A 22 -7.41 -10.83 -17.29
C SER A 22 -7.25 -9.32 -17.07
N ASP A 23 -6.23 -8.74 -17.70
CA ASP A 23 -6.00 -7.29 -17.72
C ASP A 23 -7.01 -6.68 -18.70
N ASP A 24 -8.15 -6.22 -18.17
CA ASP A 24 -9.15 -5.46 -18.93
C ASP A 24 -8.74 -3.99 -19.13
N GLY A 25 -7.51 -3.62 -18.70
CA GLY A 25 -6.97 -2.27 -18.80
C GLY A 25 -7.54 -1.29 -17.77
N THR A 26 -8.39 -1.75 -16.84
CA THR A 26 -8.94 -0.89 -15.79
C THR A 26 -7.89 -0.64 -14.70
N PRO A 27 -7.53 0.61 -14.40
CA PRO A 27 -6.58 0.91 -13.34
C PRO A 27 -7.14 0.54 -11.96
N THR A 28 -6.27 0.03 -11.08
CA THR A 28 -6.62 -0.29 -9.69
C THR A 28 -6.94 0.96 -8.88
N ILE A 29 -6.20 2.06 -9.13
CA ILE A 29 -6.47 3.36 -8.52
C ILE A 29 -6.58 4.40 -9.62
N GLU A 30 -7.59 5.27 -9.56
CA GLU A 30 -7.73 6.39 -10.48
C GLU A 30 -8.20 7.64 -9.75
N PHE A 31 -7.47 8.74 -9.92
CA PHE A 31 -7.82 10.09 -9.50
C PHE A 31 -8.28 10.88 -10.72
N ARG A 32 -9.50 11.46 -10.66
CA ARG A 32 -10.11 12.28 -11.70
C ARG A 32 -10.44 13.66 -11.16
N ASP A 33 -9.70 14.68 -11.60
CA ASP A 33 -9.88 16.09 -11.27
C ASP A 33 -10.03 16.34 -9.77
N VAL A 34 -9.21 15.62 -8.97
CA VAL A 34 -9.32 15.63 -7.51
C VAL A 34 -8.81 16.95 -6.95
N VAL A 35 -9.67 17.63 -6.21
CA VAL A 35 -9.35 18.84 -5.44
C VAL A 35 -9.54 18.55 -3.95
N LYS A 36 -8.57 18.96 -3.13
CA LYS A 36 -8.69 18.97 -1.68
C LYS A 36 -8.32 20.33 -1.13
N ARG A 37 -9.26 20.92 -0.39
CA ARG A 37 -9.05 22.18 0.35
C ARG A 37 -9.25 21.97 1.84
N PHE A 38 -8.45 22.69 2.62
CA PHE A 38 -8.64 22.86 4.06
C PHE A 38 -8.87 24.34 4.33
N GLY A 39 -10.12 24.74 4.56
CA GLY A 39 -10.50 26.14 4.53
C GLY A 39 -10.17 26.77 3.17
N ASP A 40 -9.42 27.87 3.18
CA ASP A 40 -9.01 28.58 1.95
C ASP A 40 -7.72 27.99 1.33
N HIS A 41 -7.06 27.04 1.98
CA HIS A 41 -5.81 26.45 1.48
C HIS A 41 -6.08 25.25 0.58
N THR A 42 -5.70 25.34 -0.69
CA THR A 42 -5.77 24.22 -1.65
C THR A 42 -4.52 23.38 -1.53
N VAL A 43 -4.67 22.10 -1.15
CA VAL A 43 -3.57 21.12 -1.00
C VAL A 43 -3.43 20.25 -2.24
N LEU A 44 -4.53 19.86 -2.88
CA LEU A 44 -4.55 19.15 -4.16
C LEU A 44 -5.37 19.97 -5.15
N ASP A 45 -4.87 20.17 -6.37
CA ASP A 45 -5.41 21.08 -7.34
C ASP A 45 -5.61 20.40 -8.71
N GLY A 46 -6.80 19.80 -8.88
CA GLY A 46 -7.17 19.11 -10.12
C GLY A 46 -6.28 17.90 -10.43
N LEU A 47 -5.97 17.09 -9.41
CA LEU A 47 -5.04 15.97 -9.50
C LEU A 47 -5.64 14.84 -10.34
N ASN A 48 -4.88 14.40 -11.36
CA ASN A 48 -5.21 13.31 -12.26
C ASN A 48 -4.03 12.33 -12.34
N PHE A 49 -4.24 11.07 -12.00
CA PHE A 49 -3.30 9.97 -12.25
C PHE A 49 -3.98 8.62 -12.08
N THR A 50 -3.33 7.57 -12.56
CA THR A 50 -3.75 6.18 -12.41
C THR A 50 -2.63 5.34 -11.84
N VAL A 51 -2.99 4.21 -11.19
CA VAL A 51 -2.07 3.15 -10.77
C VAL A 51 -2.64 1.83 -11.27
N GLY A 52 -1.83 1.08 -12.01
CA GLY A 52 -2.20 -0.23 -12.55
C GLY A 52 -2.23 -1.32 -11.46
N ARG A 53 -2.78 -2.48 -11.79
CA ARG A 53 -2.79 -3.66 -10.91
C ARG A 53 -1.36 -4.17 -10.71
N GLY A 54 -0.98 -4.40 -9.45
CA GLY A 54 0.37 -4.83 -9.09
C GLY A 54 1.44 -3.74 -9.32
N GLU A 55 1.07 -2.55 -9.80
CA GLU A 55 2.02 -1.46 -9.97
C GLU A 55 2.45 -0.90 -8.62
N ARG A 56 3.74 -0.65 -8.48
CA ARG A 56 4.34 0.02 -7.32
C ARG A 56 4.75 1.43 -7.71
N VAL A 57 4.02 2.42 -7.20
CA VAL A 57 4.23 3.83 -7.50
C VAL A 57 4.72 4.55 -6.26
N THR A 58 5.83 5.28 -6.38
CA THR A 58 6.35 6.11 -5.29
C THR A 58 6.09 7.60 -5.57
N LEU A 59 5.55 8.28 -4.57
CA LEU A 59 5.38 9.73 -4.53
C LEU A 59 6.56 10.35 -3.78
N ILE A 60 7.36 11.16 -4.46
CA ILE A 60 8.43 11.95 -3.86
C ILE A 60 8.09 13.45 -3.93
N GLY A 61 8.79 14.28 -3.14
CA GLY A 61 8.59 15.73 -3.17
C GLY A 61 8.68 16.36 -1.78
N PRO A 62 8.70 17.70 -1.70
CA PRO A 62 8.90 18.43 -0.44
C PRO A 62 7.78 18.14 0.58
N SER A 63 8.11 18.33 1.86
CA SER A 63 7.13 18.23 2.93
C SER A 63 6.00 19.25 2.72
N GLY A 64 4.76 18.85 3.04
CA GLY A 64 3.59 19.71 2.84
C GLY A 64 3.07 19.78 1.40
N SER A 65 3.66 19.08 0.42
CA SER A 65 3.18 19.11 -0.96
C SER A 65 1.83 18.39 -1.20
N GLY A 66 1.34 17.60 -0.22
CA GLY A 66 0.05 16.90 -0.32
C GLY A 66 0.12 15.38 -0.47
N LYS A 67 1.32 14.76 -0.46
CA LYS A 67 1.50 13.31 -0.65
C LYS A 67 0.71 12.45 0.36
N THR A 68 0.88 12.71 1.65
CA THR A 68 0.10 12.04 2.72
C THR A 68 -1.40 12.26 2.55
N THR A 69 -1.84 13.44 2.06
CA THR A 69 -3.24 13.73 1.80
C THR A 69 -3.83 12.79 0.74
N ILE A 70 -3.07 12.43 -0.30
CA ILE A 70 -3.47 11.44 -1.31
C ILE A 70 -3.79 10.09 -0.66
N LEU A 71 -2.89 9.59 0.22
CA LEU A 71 -3.08 8.32 0.92
C LEU A 71 -4.30 8.38 1.86
N ARG A 72 -4.47 9.51 2.58
CA ARG A 72 -5.60 9.70 3.50
C ARG A 72 -6.94 9.75 2.79
N LEU A 73 -7.00 10.32 1.58
CA LEU A 73 -8.19 10.31 0.73
C LEU A 73 -8.56 8.89 0.29
N LEU A 74 -7.58 8.07 -0.09
CA LEU A 74 -7.78 6.65 -0.43
C LEU A 74 -8.29 5.82 0.76
N MET A 75 -7.82 6.12 1.97
CA MET A 75 -8.31 5.49 3.20
C MET A 75 -9.64 6.07 3.70
N THR A 76 -10.21 7.05 2.99
CA THR A 76 -11.41 7.80 3.43
C THR A 76 -11.27 8.43 4.82
N LEU A 77 -10.03 8.74 5.22
CA LEU A 77 -9.72 9.51 6.45
C LEU A 77 -9.87 11.01 6.25
N GLU A 78 -9.95 11.44 4.99
CA GLU A 78 -10.23 12.81 4.56
C GLU A 78 -11.31 12.79 3.47
N ASP A 79 -12.14 13.82 3.43
CA ASP A 79 -13.16 13.98 2.39
C ASP A 79 -12.60 14.75 1.19
N LEU A 80 -13.02 14.35 -0.03
CA LEU A 80 -12.76 15.10 -1.26
C LEU A 80 -13.54 16.41 -1.26
N THR A 81 -12.90 17.50 -1.74
CA THR A 81 -13.61 18.73 -2.04
C THR A 81 -14.29 18.62 -3.40
N GLU A 82 -13.56 18.25 -4.45
CA GLU A 82 -14.07 18.06 -5.81
C GLU A 82 -13.43 16.85 -6.49
N GLY A 83 -13.97 16.41 -7.62
CA GLY A 83 -13.45 15.28 -8.39
C GLY A 83 -13.92 13.92 -7.87
N PHE A 84 -13.25 12.86 -8.33
CA PHE A 84 -13.59 11.48 -8.02
C PHE A 84 -12.32 10.66 -7.79
N ILE A 85 -12.41 9.67 -6.90
CA ILE A 85 -11.43 8.58 -6.78
C ILE A 85 -12.17 7.28 -7.07
N LEU A 86 -11.58 6.46 -7.94
CA LEU A 86 -12.09 5.13 -8.27
C LEU A 86 -11.07 4.08 -7.85
N VAL A 87 -11.57 2.92 -7.46
CA VAL A 87 -10.78 1.70 -7.17
C VAL A 87 -11.37 0.58 -8.01
N ASP A 88 -10.56 0.00 -8.91
CA ASP A 88 -11.00 -0.94 -9.96
C ASP A 88 -12.24 -0.45 -10.73
N GLY A 89 -12.21 0.83 -11.13
CA GLY A 89 -13.31 1.48 -11.85
C GLY A 89 -14.55 1.81 -11.02
N GLU A 90 -14.63 1.37 -9.75
CA GLU A 90 -15.74 1.69 -8.86
C GLU A 90 -15.47 2.95 -8.02
N PRO A 91 -16.46 3.85 -7.87
CA PRO A 91 -16.30 5.03 -7.03
C PRO A 91 -16.00 4.68 -5.57
N LEU A 92 -14.99 5.34 -4.99
CA LEU A 92 -14.58 5.13 -3.59
C LEU A 92 -15.50 5.87 -2.60
N THR A 93 -15.80 7.13 -2.87
CA THR A 93 -16.55 8.00 -1.92
C THR A 93 -17.76 8.68 -2.52
N HIS A 94 -17.73 9.05 -3.81
CA HIS A 94 -18.76 9.81 -4.49
C HIS A 94 -19.01 9.23 -5.89
N GLU A 95 -20.25 9.27 -6.34
CA GLU A 95 -20.65 8.88 -7.70
C GLU A 95 -21.47 9.98 -8.37
N LEU A 96 -21.63 9.91 -9.69
CA LEU A 96 -22.55 10.79 -10.43
C LEU A 96 -23.93 10.13 -10.50
N ARG A 97 -24.95 10.84 -9.97
CA ARG A 97 -26.39 10.51 -10.15
C ARG A 97 -27.10 11.69 -10.78
N ASN A 98 -27.67 11.46 -11.96
CA ASN A 98 -28.39 12.51 -12.69
C ASN A 98 -27.55 13.81 -12.88
N GLY A 99 -26.25 13.66 -13.17
CA GLY A 99 -25.31 14.77 -13.34
C GLY A 99 -24.90 15.49 -12.06
N ARG A 100 -25.29 14.98 -10.88
CA ARG A 100 -24.88 15.53 -9.58
C ARG A 100 -23.94 14.58 -8.88
N ARG A 101 -22.89 15.13 -8.26
CA ARG A 101 -21.99 14.38 -7.39
C ARG A 101 -22.69 14.06 -6.08
N VAL A 102 -22.83 12.77 -5.76
CA VAL A 102 -23.53 12.26 -4.58
C VAL A 102 -22.58 11.37 -3.79
N GLU A 103 -22.57 11.54 -2.49
CA GLU A 103 -21.77 10.72 -1.57
C GLU A 103 -22.31 9.30 -1.48
N LEU A 104 -21.42 8.31 -1.46
CA LEU A 104 -21.78 6.91 -1.30
C LEU A 104 -22.23 6.60 0.13
N PRO A 105 -23.15 5.63 0.31
CA PRO A 105 -23.53 5.17 1.64
C PRO A 105 -22.32 4.63 2.43
N PRO A 106 -22.28 4.82 3.76
CA PRO A 106 -21.15 4.38 4.59
C PRO A 106 -20.81 2.90 4.45
N LYS A 107 -21.81 2.04 4.24
CA LYS A 107 -21.60 0.60 4.03
C LYS A 107 -20.78 0.31 2.78
N ARG A 108 -21.02 1.04 1.68
CA ARG A 108 -20.29 0.85 0.41
C ARG A 108 -18.87 1.38 0.52
N LYS A 109 -18.66 2.56 1.13
CA LYS A 109 -17.33 3.09 1.43
C LYS A 109 -16.51 2.09 2.25
N LYS A 110 -17.09 1.55 3.34
CA LYS A 110 -16.43 0.54 4.19
C LYS A 110 -16.07 -0.72 3.41
N GLN A 111 -16.88 -1.15 2.45
CA GLN A 111 -16.59 -2.31 1.60
C GLN A 111 -15.36 -2.05 0.72
N MET A 112 -15.24 -0.85 0.14
CA MET A 112 -14.12 -0.45 -0.70
C MET A 112 -12.82 -0.33 0.12
N THR A 113 -12.86 0.35 1.27
CA THR A 113 -11.67 0.53 2.12
C THR A 113 -11.13 -0.75 2.76
N ARG A 114 -11.93 -1.82 2.85
CA ARG A 114 -11.45 -3.14 3.31
C ARG A 114 -10.35 -3.74 2.44
N ARG A 115 -10.30 -3.36 1.17
CA ARG A 115 -9.32 -3.83 0.18
C ARG A 115 -8.02 -3.06 0.24
N ILE A 116 -7.97 -2.01 1.07
CA ILE A 116 -6.83 -1.10 1.17
C ILE A 116 -6.21 -1.24 2.56
N GLY A 117 -4.96 -1.67 2.61
CA GLY A 117 -4.13 -1.64 3.82
C GLY A 117 -3.32 -0.34 3.88
N MET A 118 -3.05 0.16 5.08
CA MET A 118 -2.18 1.33 5.24
C MET A 118 -1.21 1.12 6.40
N VAL A 119 0.05 1.46 6.15
CA VAL A 119 1.10 1.59 7.16
C VAL A 119 1.42 3.07 7.33
N PHE A 120 1.24 3.55 8.54
CA PHE A 120 1.40 4.97 8.88
C PHE A 120 2.83 5.29 9.30
N GLN A 121 3.19 6.56 9.23
CA GLN A 121 4.43 7.12 9.76
C GLN A 121 4.62 6.81 11.24
N GLN A 122 3.56 6.96 12.04
CA GLN A 122 3.50 6.46 13.41
C GLN A 122 2.94 5.05 13.41
N PHE A 123 3.45 4.19 14.27
CA PHE A 123 3.11 2.75 14.30
C PHE A 123 1.61 2.49 14.52
N ASN A 124 0.94 3.37 15.28
CA ASN A 124 -0.49 3.33 15.59
C ASN A 124 -0.97 1.96 16.14
N LEU A 125 -0.10 1.25 16.87
CA LEU A 125 -0.47 0.01 17.53
C LEU A 125 -1.36 0.29 18.73
N PHE A 126 -2.30 -0.61 18.99
CA PHE A 126 -3.14 -0.57 20.18
C PHE A 126 -2.28 -0.91 21.41
N PRO A 127 -2.01 0.02 22.32
CA PRO A 127 -1.03 -0.18 23.41
C PRO A 127 -1.52 -1.22 24.45
N ASN A 128 -2.83 -1.39 24.58
CA ASN A 128 -3.47 -2.32 25.51
C ASN A 128 -3.64 -3.74 24.98
N MET A 129 -3.21 -3.99 23.73
CA MET A 129 -3.26 -5.27 23.05
C MET A 129 -1.86 -5.83 22.88
N THR A 130 -1.70 -7.15 22.92
CA THR A 130 -0.45 -7.81 22.54
C THR A 130 -0.20 -7.65 21.04
N VAL A 131 1.00 -8.01 20.58
CA VAL A 131 1.39 -7.99 19.17
C VAL A 131 0.42 -8.84 18.33
N VAL A 132 0.17 -10.08 18.74
CA VAL A 132 -0.76 -10.96 18.02
C VAL A 132 -2.19 -10.42 18.03
N GLN A 133 -2.65 -9.81 19.12
CA GLN A 133 -3.97 -9.19 19.19
C GLN A 133 -4.08 -7.98 18.25
N ASN A 134 -3.05 -7.15 18.14
CA ASN A 134 -3.01 -6.06 17.18
C ASN A 134 -3.21 -6.52 15.74
N ILE A 135 -2.66 -7.68 15.38
CA ILE A 135 -2.75 -8.24 14.03
C ILE A 135 -4.11 -8.93 13.81
N THR A 136 -4.64 -9.61 14.82
CA THR A 136 -5.88 -10.41 14.69
C THR A 136 -7.16 -9.59 14.83
N GLU A 137 -7.09 -8.38 15.37
CA GLU A 137 -8.27 -7.55 15.69
C GLU A 137 -9.17 -7.32 14.46
N ALA A 138 -8.59 -6.88 13.35
CA ALA A 138 -9.36 -6.60 12.16
C ALA A 138 -9.82 -7.88 11.42
N PRO A 139 -9.00 -8.93 11.21
CA PRO A 139 -9.45 -10.21 10.67
C PRO A 139 -10.65 -10.81 11.42
N VAL A 140 -10.63 -10.78 12.74
CA VAL A 140 -11.74 -11.34 13.54
C VAL A 140 -12.99 -10.46 13.46
N ASN A 141 -12.86 -9.15 13.70
CA ASN A 141 -14.03 -8.29 13.88
C ASN A 141 -14.58 -7.69 12.58
N VAL A 142 -13.77 -7.63 11.52
CA VAL A 142 -14.16 -7.04 10.22
C VAL A 142 -14.41 -8.10 9.16
N LEU A 143 -13.56 -9.15 9.10
CA LEU A 143 -13.72 -10.25 8.14
C LEU A 143 -14.54 -11.42 8.71
N GLY A 144 -14.76 -11.48 10.04
CA GLY A 144 -15.46 -12.58 10.69
C GLY A 144 -14.64 -13.87 10.75
N MET A 145 -13.31 -13.77 10.64
CA MET A 145 -12.42 -14.93 10.75
C MET A 145 -12.50 -15.52 12.16
N ASP A 146 -12.47 -16.85 12.28
CA ASP A 146 -12.41 -17.47 13.59
C ASP A 146 -11.05 -17.16 14.27
N LYS A 147 -11.05 -17.16 15.62
CA LYS A 147 -9.88 -16.70 16.39
C LYS A 147 -8.64 -17.58 16.22
N ALA A 148 -8.83 -18.89 16.00
CA ALA A 148 -7.71 -19.80 15.82
C ALA A 148 -7.02 -19.54 14.47
N SER A 149 -7.79 -19.52 13.38
CA SER A 149 -7.30 -19.17 12.04
C SER A 149 -6.66 -17.78 11.97
N ALA A 150 -7.26 -16.79 12.65
CA ALA A 150 -6.68 -15.44 12.71
C ALA A 150 -5.34 -15.44 13.45
N ARG A 151 -5.20 -16.22 14.55
CA ARG A 151 -3.94 -16.35 15.28
C ARG A 151 -2.87 -17.05 14.43
N ASP A 152 -3.22 -18.14 13.75
CA ASP A 152 -2.27 -18.87 12.90
C ASP A 152 -1.77 -17.98 11.76
N LYS A 153 -2.66 -17.22 11.12
CA LYS A 153 -2.30 -16.21 10.12
C LYS A 153 -1.37 -15.15 10.69
N ALA A 154 -1.69 -14.61 11.86
CA ALA A 154 -0.88 -13.59 12.51
C ALA A 154 0.53 -14.10 12.84
N LEU A 155 0.66 -15.35 13.33
CA LEU A 155 1.97 -15.97 13.58
C LEU A 155 2.76 -16.17 12.29
N GLY A 156 2.11 -16.55 11.19
CA GLY A 156 2.73 -16.61 9.86
C GLY A 156 3.29 -15.25 9.42
N LEU A 157 2.51 -14.19 9.56
CA LEU A 157 2.95 -12.82 9.23
C LEU A 157 4.06 -12.34 10.17
N LEU A 158 3.98 -12.65 11.46
CA LEU A 158 5.05 -12.32 12.41
C LEU A 158 6.36 -13.03 12.09
N ARG A 159 6.30 -14.26 11.57
CA ARG A 159 7.48 -14.98 11.08
C ARG A 159 8.11 -14.28 9.88
N GLN A 160 7.29 -13.82 8.93
CA GLN A 160 7.77 -13.05 7.77
C GLN A 160 8.49 -11.76 8.16
N VAL A 161 8.03 -11.08 9.22
CA VAL A 161 8.68 -9.86 9.71
C VAL A 161 9.70 -10.11 10.83
N GLY A 162 10.06 -11.38 11.11
CA GLY A 162 11.08 -11.78 12.08
C GLY A 162 10.73 -11.50 13.54
N LEU A 163 9.44 -11.59 13.93
CA LEU A 163 8.95 -11.23 15.27
C LEU A 163 8.01 -12.29 15.89
N GLU A 164 8.08 -13.56 15.46
CA GLU A 164 7.20 -14.62 15.96
C GLU A 164 7.30 -14.78 17.49
N GLU A 165 8.50 -14.71 18.06
CA GLU A 165 8.75 -14.83 19.50
C GLU A 165 8.23 -13.64 20.31
N LYS A 166 7.81 -12.56 19.67
CA LYS A 166 7.22 -11.36 20.29
C LYS A 166 5.71 -11.36 20.32
N ALA A 167 5.03 -12.41 19.79
CA ALA A 167 3.59 -12.48 19.61
C ALA A 167 2.76 -12.07 20.84
N ASP A 168 3.16 -12.52 22.01
CA ASP A 168 2.42 -12.28 23.27
C ASP A 168 2.95 -11.07 24.05
N GLN A 169 3.90 -10.29 23.50
CA GLN A 169 4.38 -9.03 24.12
C GLN A 169 3.45 -7.87 23.76
N HIS A 170 3.52 -6.80 24.57
CA HIS A 170 2.85 -5.53 24.28
C HIS A 170 3.77 -4.58 23.50
N PRO A 171 3.22 -3.66 22.69
CA PRO A 171 4.00 -2.71 21.89
C PRO A 171 5.04 -1.93 22.69
N SER A 172 4.78 -1.61 23.96
CA SER A 172 5.70 -0.89 24.85
C SER A 172 7.01 -1.62 25.15
N ARG A 173 7.10 -2.92 24.83
CA ARG A 173 8.32 -3.74 24.98
C ARG A 173 9.10 -3.92 23.69
N LEU A 174 8.68 -3.27 22.60
CA LEU A 174 9.27 -3.37 21.27
C LEU A 174 10.05 -2.09 20.94
N SER A 175 11.15 -2.22 20.21
CA SER A 175 11.82 -1.07 19.57
C SER A 175 10.92 -0.44 18.50
N GLY A 176 11.22 0.79 18.07
CA GLY A 176 10.48 1.48 17.00
C GLY A 176 10.41 0.65 15.71
N GLY A 177 11.53 0.10 15.25
CA GLY A 177 11.57 -0.77 14.06
C GLY A 177 10.76 -2.06 14.23
N GLN A 178 10.75 -2.67 15.44
CA GLN A 178 9.88 -3.80 15.72
C GLN A 178 8.41 -3.42 15.70
N GLN A 179 8.04 -2.28 16.27
CA GLN A 179 6.65 -1.78 16.23
C GLN A 179 6.20 -1.53 14.79
N GLN A 180 7.06 -0.97 13.94
CA GLN A 180 6.76 -0.73 12.54
C GLN A 180 6.57 -2.04 11.77
N ARG A 181 7.42 -3.05 12.00
CA ARG A 181 7.25 -4.38 11.40
C ARG A 181 5.95 -5.05 11.84
N VAL A 182 5.51 -4.87 13.07
CA VAL A 182 4.17 -5.31 13.53
C VAL A 182 3.07 -4.54 12.80
N ALA A 183 3.21 -3.24 12.58
CA ALA A 183 2.23 -2.44 11.84
C ALA A 183 2.12 -2.90 10.37
N ILE A 184 3.23 -3.28 9.73
CA ILE A 184 3.23 -3.91 8.39
C ILE A 184 2.47 -5.23 8.43
N ALA A 185 2.81 -6.14 9.36
CA ALA A 185 2.10 -7.42 9.51
C ALA A 185 0.60 -7.24 9.74
N ARG A 186 0.19 -6.24 10.55
CA ARG A 186 -1.21 -5.89 10.78
C ARG A 186 -1.92 -5.43 9.50
N ALA A 187 -1.26 -4.61 8.67
CA ALA A 187 -1.83 -4.16 7.41
C ALA A 187 -2.03 -5.33 6.44
N LEU A 188 -1.07 -6.25 6.36
CA LEU A 188 -1.12 -7.44 5.51
C LEU A 188 -2.15 -8.48 5.98
N ALA A 189 -2.51 -8.48 7.27
CA ALA A 189 -3.45 -9.46 7.83
C ALA A 189 -4.85 -9.40 7.23
N MET A 190 -5.20 -8.28 6.60
CA MET A 190 -6.48 -8.07 5.92
C MET A 190 -6.51 -8.57 4.47
N ASP A 191 -5.40 -9.16 3.95
CA ASP A 191 -5.21 -9.53 2.54
C ASP A 191 -5.53 -8.35 1.59
N PRO A 192 -4.84 -7.21 1.75
CA PRO A 192 -5.17 -6.03 0.98
C PRO A 192 -4.76 -6.21 -0.49
N GLU A 193 -5.57 -5.68 -1.41
CA GLU A 193 -5.24 -5.57 -2.83
C GLU A 193 -4.38 -4.33 -3.12
N ILE A 194 -4.49 -3.32 -2.25
CA ILE A 194 -3.73 -2.08 -2.30
C ILE A 194 -3.06 -1.84 -0.94
N LEU A 195 -1.76 -1.56 -0.94
CA LEU A 195 -1.00 -1.21 0.25
C LEU A 195 -0.47 0.22 0.14
N LEU A 196 -0.86 1.05 1.08
CA LEU A 196 -0.42 2.43 1.20
C LEU A 196 0.67 2.54 2.25
N LEU A 197 1.82 3.14 1.89
CA LEU A 197 2.96 3.33 2.79
C LEU A 197 3.21 4.83 2.96
N ASP A 198 3.02 5.36 4.18
CA ASP A 198 3.14 6.79 4.49
C ASP A 198 4.37 7.03 5.37
N GLU A 199 5.52 7.36 4.75
CA GLU A 199 6.79 7.71 5.41
C GLU A 199 7.16 6.74 6.55
N VAL A 200 7.10 5.43 6.28
CA VAL A 200 7.15 4.35 7.27
C VAL A 200 8.46 4.26 8.08
N THR A 201 9.51 4.96 7.67
CA THR A 201 10.83 4.98 8.35
C THR A 201 11.12 6.28 9.08
N SER A 202 10.36 7.35 8.85
CA SER A 202 10.69 8.69 9.34
C SER A 202 10.63 8.86 10.87
N ALA A 203 9.97 7.94 11.57
CA ALA A 203 9.91 7.90 13.04
C ALA A 203 10.93 6.93 13.67
N LEU A 204 11.87 6.39 12.88
CA LEU A 204 12.84 5.38 13.31
C LEU A 204 14.24 5.98 13.48
N ASP A 205 15.00 5.38 14.38
CA ASP A 205 16.44 5.60 14.44
C ASP A 205 17.09 5.05 13.15
N PRO A 206 18.12 5.72 12.60
CA PRO A 206 18.74 5.32 11.32
C PRO A 206 19.19 3.86 11.26
N GLU A 207 19.67 3.29 12.37
CA GLU A 207 20.11 1.90 12.46
C GLU A 207 18.97 0.87 12.30
N LEU A 208 17.70 1.29 12.44
CA LEU A 208 16.52 0.42 12.33
C LEU A 208 15.80 0.52 10.98
N VAL A 209 16.21 1.46 10.14
CA VAL A 209 15.57 1.77 8.85
C VAL A 209 15.68 0.58 7.90
N ASP A 210 16.88 0.04 7.73
CA ASP A 210 17.13 -1.06 6.78
C ASP A 210 16.33 -2.32 7.10
N ASP A 211 16.16 -2.66 8.37
CA ASP A 211 15.35 -3.80 8.79
C ASP A 211 13.90 -3.69 8.30
N VAL A 212 13.32 -2.49 8.38
CA VAL A 212 11.94 -2.23 7.96
C VAL A 212 11.85 -2.19 6.43
N LEU A 213 12.80 -1.56 5.75
CA LEU A 213 12.84 -1.49 4.29
C LEU A 213 13.02 -2.87 3.66
N ASN A 214 13.84 -3.74 4.26
CA ASN A 214 14.01 -5.12 3.77
C ASN A 214 12.69 -5.90 3.82
N VAL A 215 11.93 -5.82 4.92
CA VAL A 215 10.59 -6.42 4.99
C VAL A 215 9.68 -5.91 3.88
N LEU A 216 9.72 -4.61 3.56
CA LEU A 216 8.90 -4.05 2.49
C LEU A 216 9.38 -4.48 1.10
N ARG A 217 10.70 -4.67 0.89
CA ARG A 217 11.23 -5.27 -0.35
C ARG A 217 10.72 -6.70 -0.52
N ASP A 218 10.81 -7.52 0.54
CA ASP A 218 10.30 -8.89 0.52
C ASP A 218 8.80 -8.95 0.18
N VAL A 219 8.00 -8.05 0.74
CA VAL A 219 6.56 -7.94 0.41
C VAL A 219 6.38 -7.53 -1.05
N ALA A 220 7.13 -6.55 -1.55
CA ALA A 220 7.04 -6.08 -2.93
C ALA A 220 7.44 -7.16 -3.95
N GLU A 221 8.41 -8.02 -3.62
CA GLU A 221 8.90 -9.10 -4.50
C GLU A 221 8.02 -10.35 -4.44
N SER A 222 7.46 -10.66 -3.26
CA SER A 222 6.72 -11.92 -3.03
C SER A 222 5.22 -11.81 -3.30
N THR A 223 4.70 -10.62 -3.62
CA THR A 223 3.25 -10.39 -3.80
C THR A 223 2.96 -9.50 -5.01
N ASP A 224 1.76 -9.64 -5.58
CA ASP A 224 1.24 -8.76 -6.63
C ASP A 224 0.39 -7.60 -6.07
N ILE A 225 0.62 -7.20 -4.81
CA ILE A 225 -0.10 -6.10 -4.16
C ILE A 225 0.25 -4.79 -4.88
N THR A 226 -0.77 -4.03 -5.27
CA THR A 226 -0.60 -2.66 -5.78
C THR A 226 -0.12 -1.76 -4.64
N MET A 227 0.96 -1.00 -4.85
CA MET A 227 1.51 -0.15 -3.78
C MET A 227 1.54 1.32 -4.17
N LEU A 228 1.11 2.18 -3.26
CA LEU A 228 1.33 3.62 -3.34
C LEU A 228 2.17 4.05 -2.13
N ILE A 229 3.38 4.53 -2.41
CA ILE A 229 4.44 4.72 -1.43
C ILE A 229 4.78 6.20 -1.32
N VAL A 230 4.78 6.74 -0.11
CA VAL A 230 5.36 8.04 0.21
C VAL A 230 6.61 7.78 1.04
N THR A 231 7.77 8.20 0.56
CA THR A 231 9.05 7.99 1.26
C THR A 231 10.08 9.06 0.95
N HIS A 232 11.02 9.23 1.87
CA HIS A 232 12.26 9.99 1.68
C HIS A 232 13.48 9.08 1.45
N GLU A 233 13.28 7.75 1.44
CA GLU A 233 14.31 6.75 1.17
C GLU A 233 14.47 6.55 -0.34
N MET A 234 15.32 7.37 -0.99
CA MET A 234 15.42 7.39 -2.45
C MET A 234 15.95 6.09 -3.04
N GLN A 235 16.88 5.41 -2.33
CA GLN A 235 17.37 4.10 -2.78
C GLN A 235 16.27 3.05 -2.74
N PHE A 236 15.48 3.01 -1.66
CA PHE A 236 14.32 2.11 -1.57
C PHE A 236 13.30 2.39 -2.68
N ALA A 237 12.98 3.67 -2.93
CA ALA A 237 12.08 4.05 -4.02
C ALA A 237 12.60 3.57 -5.39
N ARG A 238 13.93 3.68 -5.63
CA ARG A 238 14.56 3.19 -6.87
C ARG A 238 14.49 1.68 -7.01
N ASP A 239 14.70 0.95 -5.91
CA ASP A 239 14.76 -0.53 -5.92
C ASP A 239 13.38 -1.16 -6.13
N VAL A 240 12.31 -0.61 -5.50
CA VAL A 240 11.01 -1.29 -5.44
C VAL A 240 9.98 -0.75 -6.43
N SER A 241 10.13 0.49 -6.92
CA SER A 241 9.08 1.14 -7.71
C SER A 241 9.15 0.76 -9.19
N HIS A 242 8.00 0.63 -9.80
CA HIS A 242 7.87 0.59 -11.26
C HIS A 242 7.81 2.02 -11.84
N ARG A 243 7.33 2.98 -11.02
CA ARG A 243 7.12 4.36 -11.43
C ARG A 243 7.28 5.31 -10.25
N VAL A 244 7.84 6.48 -10.50
CA VAL A 244 8.04 7.54 -9.51
C VAL A 244 7.36 8.81 -10.00
N MET A 245 6.58 9.44 -9.12
CA MET A 245 5.92 10.72 -9.37
C MET A 245 6.49 11.78 -8.44
N MET A 246 7.04 12.84 -9.02
CA MET A 246 7.46 14.04 -8.27
C MET A 246 6.24 14.93 -8.01
N PHE A 247 5.99 15.20 -6.74
CA PHE A 247 4.85 15.98 -6.29
C PHE A 247 5.27 17.33 -5.73
N ASP A 248 4.74 18.42 -6.27
CA ASP A 248 5.00 19.78 -5.78
C ASP A 248 3.77 20.66 -5.97
N GLY A 249 3.47 21.51 -4.96
CA GLY A 249 2.36 22.47 -5.02
C GLY A 249 1.00 21.85 -5.34
N GLY A 250 0.70 20.65 -4.84
CA GLY A 250 -0.57 19.97 -5.04
C GLY A 250 -0.75 19.28 -6.39
N ARG A 251 0.32 19.15 -7.19
CA ARG A 251 0.31 18.57 -8.54
C ARG A 251 1.48 17.62 -8.77
N ILE A 252 1.32 16.70 -9.71
CA ILE A 252 2.43 15.90 -10.25
C ILE A 252 3.17 16.78 -11.26
N VAL A 253 4.45 17.05 -11.02
CA VAL A 253 5.29 17.87 -11.89
C VAL A 253 6.19 17.05 -12.80
N GLU A 254 6.45 15.81 -12.42
CA GLU A 254 7.16 14.84 -13.24
C GLU A 254 6.72 13.42 -12.87
N ASP A 255 6.68 12.52 -13.86
CA ASP A 255 6.19 11.16 -13.74
C ASP A 255 6.97 10.29 -14.71
N GLY A 256 7.60 9.22 -14.23
CA GLY A 256 8.42 8.37 -15.07
C GLY A 256 9.03 7.17 -14.35
N HIS A 257 9.85 6.43 -15.11
CA HIS A 257 10.59 5.29 -14.57
C HIS A 257 11.61 5.76 -13.50
N PRO A 258 11.84 5.01 -12.41
CA PRO A 258 12.78 5.39 -11.35
C PRO A 258 14.14 5.79 -11.89
N GLU A 259 14.71 5.02 -12.83
CA GLU A 259 16.02 5.33 -13.39
C GLU A 259 16.06 6.71 -14.05
N GLU A 260 15.03 7.10 -14.80
CA GLU A 260 14.95 8.42 -15.45
C GLU A 260 14.83 9.54 -14.42
N ILE A 261 13.91 9.37 -13.45
CA ILE A 261 13.65 10.39 -12.42
C ILE A 261 14.89 10.63 -11.54
N PHE A 262 15.61 9.58 -11.16
CA PHE A 262 16.75 9.72 -10.24
C PHE A 262 18.08 10.07 -10.93
N THR A 263 18.24 9.81 -12.24
CA THR A 263 19.52 10.06 -12.94
C THR A 263 19.45 11.23 -13.93
N ASP A 264 18.34 11.40 -14.65
CA ASP A 264 18.18 12.45 -15.67
C ASP A 264 16.78 13.07 -15.65
N PRO A 265 16.35 13.64 -14.50
CA PRO A 265 15.05 14.29 -14.41
C PRO A 265 14.93 15.43 -15.41
N LYS A 266 13.75 15.59 -16.01
CA LYS A 266 13.49 16.64 -17.02
C LYS A 266 13.03 17.93 -16.37
N ASN A 267 12.27 17.83 -15.26
CA ASN A 267 11.71 19.00 -14.57
C ASN A 267 12.73 19.66 -13.63
N GLU A 268 12.88 20.97 -13.69
CA GLU A 268 13.81 21.72 -12.84
C GLU A 268 13.48 21.63 -11.33
N ARG A 269 12.21 21.47 -10.97
CA ARG A 269 11.81 21.26 -9.58
C ARG A 269 12.28 19.90 -9.07
N THR A 270 12.18 18.86 -9.90
CA THR A 270 12.71 17.53 -9.58
C THR A 270 14.22 17.57 -9.39
N LYS A 271 14.95 18.21 -10.32
CA LYS A 271 16.41 18.38 -10.19
C LYS A 271 16.79 19.09 -8.90
N THR A 272 16.09 20.20 -8.58
CA THR A 272 16.35 20.96 -7.36
C THR A 272 16.07 20.14 -6.11
N PHE A 273 14.96 19.38 -6.10
CA PHE A 273 14.59 18.52 -4.98
C PHE A 273 15.61 17.40 -4.75
N LEU A 274 15.99 16.68 -5.82
CA LEU A 274 16.93 15.56 -5.71
C LEU A 274 18.33 16.02 -5.29
N ARG A 275 18.84 17.16 -5.80
CA ARG A 275 20.11 17.73 -5.35
C ARG A 275 20.17 18.09 -3.87
N ALA A 276 19.03 18.34 -3.26
CA ALA A 276 18.95 18.67 -1.83
C ALA A 276 18.92 17.43 -0.93
N ILE A 277 18.65 16.23 -1.48
CA ILE A 277 18.43 15.00 -0.72
C ILE A 277 19.52 13.96 -1.01
N LEU A 278 20.01 13.89 -2.25
CA LEU A 278 21.12 13.03 -2.68
C LEU A 278 22.47 13.73 -2.50
#